data_e3adfc64794c6d3b32d2d5602969df89
#
_entry.id   e3adfc64794c6d3b32d2d5602969df89
#
_cell.length_a   1.000
_cell.length_b   1.000
_cell.length_c   1.000
_cell.angle_alpha   90.00
_cell.angle_beta   90.00
_cell.angle_gamma   90.00
#
_symmetry.space_group_name_H-M   'P 1'
#
loop_
_entity.id
_entity.type
_entity.pdbx_description
1 polymer ?
#
loop_
_entity_poly.entity_id
_entity_poly.type
_entity_poly.pdbx_seq_one_letter_code
_entity_poly.pdbx_strand_id
1 'polypeptide(L)'
;MTALSSYIRSSVITFKVITVVIGMIFILVSGAILYESVKSYFAGQAALFSGTVEIFATLAALISGVTLVTILPESVRVRFSRPRSRTQPNPTYGFVTLLAIGLGATIGSPLFIILPVNIEQYAIVSVISLVIAGLLSIGIARIYSYMFRYSSANGIDVVGGPTFVRVSTREKSVRYFLARFSLWIANTSLAAFCAIFFFTFTFQTLPVIAPAVGLSQASAMFLGYAIVGMFAIWFVINAFFEKKFIRAIARAQILFLAIMIAIIVAQGLILGIHGNWNVSGLMSTRTANLPLDIIENTGYLFILFFGFQEIQSVSKESLKESRVPVISRLFNRGRAYPASRYIPMSMYATVVLATCIMIFDALTMFSVHPPLGKLQSAQIPALYIVSTYINPQFQIYTLVAFLLATVTTFVPAFIAASKHLRELVEDGFFPRSLKGLSWVFTIVLIAILSLTNPNFLVNITDFMVLVALAIICLSAFWLRNISRKVPRGVILVALGSGMFAFFVDALLYPQNPTVVLLGVIAVILSFLTYDVVSLGTIGLQIFVIFFDLVAFMFEAIFPSSIAITYPSFFGPLAGHVLLPFVLLRVILLLSAATVFVNIIMDVFVIKRIDVTGAQPGKS
;
A
#
# COMPACT_ATOMS: atom_id res chain seq x y z
N MET A 1 28.02 42.09 20.16
CA MET A 1 26.85 41.30 19.74
C MET A 1 27.21 40.10 18.84
N THR A 2 28.25 40.17 18.03
CA THR A 2 28.66 39.10 17.09
C THR A 2 29.20 37.82 17.80
N ALA A 3 29.96 37.93 18.86
CA ALA A 3 30.56 36.80 19.58
C ALA A 3 29.48 35.95 20.33
N LEU A 4 28.49 36.59 20.96
CA LEU A 4 27.41 35.91 21.66
C LEU A 4 26.47 35.15 20.67
N SER A 5 26.25 35.74 19.50
CA SER A 5 25.44 35.10 18.45
C SER A 5 26.14 33.89 17.82
N SER A 6 27.46 33.91 17.68
CA SER A 6 28.25 32.79 17.18
C SER A 6 28.30 31.63 18.22
N TYR A 7 28.46 31.96 19.49
CA TYR A 7 28.47 30.96 20.57
C TYR A 7 27.10 30.26 20.69
N ILE A 8 25.99 31.02 20.69
CA ILE A 8 24.64 30.43 20.72
C ILE A 8 24.40 29.56 19.50
N ARG A 9 24.86 29.99 18.32
CA ARG A 9 24.72 29.22 17.09
C ARG A 9 25.50 27.91 17.12
N SER A 10 26.73 27.92 17.66
CA SER A 10 27.53 26.71 17.81
C SER A 10 26.92 25.75 18.83
N SER A 11 26.41 26.24 19.96
CA SER A 11 25.77 25.43 21.00
C SER A 11 24.46 24.77 20.46
N VAL A 12 23.66 25.49 19.68
CA VAL A 12 22.45 24.93 19.03
C VAL A 12 22.81 23.86 18.02
N ILE A 13 23.86 24.05 17.21
CA ILE A 13 24.30 23.06 16.24
C ILE A 13 24.82 21.80 16.96
N THR A 14 25.63 21.98 18.01
CA THR A 14 26.14 20.85 18.79
C THR A 14 25.02 20.05 19.45
N PHE A 15 24.05 20.74 20.07
CA PHE A 15 22.86 20.08 20.64
C PHE A 15 22.09 19.31 19.57
N LYS A 16 21.88 19.86 18.39
CA LYS A 16 21.20 19.19 17.28
C LYS A 16 21.93 17.96 16.77
N VAL A 17 23.25 18.00 16.70
CA VAL A 17 24.05 16.81 16.34
C VAL A 17 23.88 15.71 17.39
N ILE A 18 23.93 16.06 18.68
CA ILE A 18 23.73 15.11 19.78
C ILE A 18 22.34 14.47 19.71
N THR A 19 21.30 15.25 19.46
CA THR A 19 19.92 14.72 19.35
C THR A 19 19.73 13.81 18.15
N VAL A 20 20.39 14.05 17.01
CA VAL A 20 20.41 13.13 15.86
C VAL A 20 21.07 11.80 16.23
N VAL A 21 22.20 11.84 16.95
CA VAL A 21 22.90 10.62 17.42
C VAL A 21 22.01 9.83 18.39
N ILE A 22 21.37 10.52 19.35
CA ILE A 22 20.41 9.91 20.27
C ILE A 22 19.23 9.28 19.50
N GLY A 23 18.68 9.99 18.52
CA GLY A 23 17.61 9.50 17.67
C GLY A 23 18.01 8.23 16.88
N MET A 24 19.23 8.18 16.34
CA MET A 24 19.75 6.97 15.69
C MET A 24 19.88 5.80 16.66
N ILE A 25 20.35 6.04 17.88
CA ILE A 25 20.42 5.00 18.93
C ILE A 25 19.01 4.49 19.24
N PHE A 26 18.03 5.37 19.40
CA PHE A 26 16.63 4.97 19.63
C PHE A 26 16.07 4.14 18.49
N ILE A 27 16.33 4.50 17.24
CA ILE A 27 15.90 3.71 16.06
C ILE A 27 16.51 2.30 16.10
N LEU A 28 17.81 2.19 16.36
CA LEU A 28 18.49 0.89 16.35
C LEU A 28 18.02 -0.01 17.49
N VAL A 29 17.94 0.52 18.71
CA VAL A 29 17.55 -0.26 19.89
C VAL A 29 16.06 -0.63 19.82
N SER A 30 15.20 0.33 19.52
CA SER A 30 13.75 0.07 19.40
C SER A 30 13.42 -0.86 18.22
N GLY A 31 14.15 -0.73 17.11
CA GLY A 31 14.01 -1.64 15.97
C GLY A 31 14.37 -3.08 16.31
N ALA A 32 15.45 -3.30 17.07
CA ALA A 32 15.85 -4.62 17.53
C ALA A 32 14.82 -5.23 18.50
N ILE A 33 14.35 -4.45 19.48
CA ILE A 33 13.31 -4.88 20.42
C ILE A 33 12.01 -5.18 19.67
N LEU A 34 11.59 -4.31 18.74
CA LEU A 34 10.39 -4.51 17.95
C LEU A 34 10.43 -5.81 17.15
N TYR A 35 11.56 -6.10 16.53
CA TYR A 35 11.74 -7.34 15.77
C TYR A 35 11.52 -8.59 16.64
N GLU A 36 12.15 -8.65 17.81
CA GLU A 36 11.99 -9.79 18.73
C GLU A 36 10.59 -9.86 19.34
N SER A 37 9.97 -8.72 19.70
CA SER A 37 8.61 -8.68 20.23
C SER A 37 7.58 -9.16 19.22
N VAL A 38 7.69 -8.73 17.98
CA VAL A 38 6.81 -9.15 16.88
C VAL A 38 7.00 -10.64 16.59
N LYS A 39 8.24 -11.12 16.54
CA LYS A 39 8.55 -12.53 16.34
C LYS A 39 7.96 -13.41 17.45
N SER A 40 8.14 -13.04 18.73
CA SER A 40 7.56 -13.76 19.88
C SER A 40 6.03 -13.75 19.88
N TYR A 41 5.43 -12.61 19.50
CA TYR A 41 3.98 -12.48 19.39
C TYR A 41 3.39 -13.47 18.36
N PHE A 42 3.97 -13.53 17.17
CA PHE A 42 3.50 -14.43 16.10
C PHE A 42 3.88 -15.90 16.32
N ALA A 43 4.92 -16.17 17.13
CA ALA A 43 5.24 -17.54 17.56
C ALA A 43 4.28 -18.07 18.65
N GLY A 44 3.31 -17.26 19.10
CA GLY A 44 2.38 -17.64 20.18
C GLY A 44 3.01 -17.72 21.55
N GLN A 45 4.23 -17.19 21.71
CA GLN A 45 4.98 -17.20 22.97
C GLN A 45 4.59 -16.05 23.90
N ALA A 46 3.92 -15.04 23.36
CA ALA A 46 3.46 -13.87 24.09
C ALA A 46 1.95 -13.87 24.28
N ALA A 47 1.46 -13.52 25.47
CA ALA A 47 0.03 -13.30 25.68
C ALA A 47 -0.44 -12.12 24.83
N LEU A 48 -1.63 -12.25 24.23
CA LEU A 48 -2.14 -11.32 23.21
C LEU A 48 -2.09 -9.85 23.65
N PHE A 49 -2.44 -9.57 24.90
CA PHE A 49 -2.52 -8.19 25.41
C PHE A 49 -1.15 -7.60 25.72
N SER A 50 -0.26 -8.35 26.41
CA SER A 50 1.07 -7.86 26.78
C SER A 50 1.98 -7.72 25.56
N GLY A 51 1.88 -8.62 24.57
CA GLY A 51 2.60 -8.48 23.30
C GLY A 51 2.17 -7.24 22.50
N THR A 52 0.89 -6.89 22.51
CA THR A 52 0.41 -5.66 21.85
C THR A 52 0.89 -4.39 22.54
N VAL A 53 0.94 -4.36 23.87
CA VAL A 53 1.47 -3.21 24.63
C VAL A 53 2.95 -3.00 24.34
N GLU A 54 3.73 -4.07 24.30
CA GLU A 54 5.18 -4.00 24.01
C GLU A 54 5.45 -3.54 22.58
N ILE A 55 4.73 -4.07 21.59
CA ILE A 55 4.82 -3.63 20.20
C ILE A 55 4.45 -2.14 20.08
N PHE A 56 3.41 -1.70 20.79
CA PHE A 56 3.00 -0.31 20.81
C PHE A 56 4.08 0.60 21.41
N ALA A 57 4.67 0.22 22.54
CA ALA A 57 5.71 0.98 23.21
C ALA A 57 7.01 1.06 22.37
N THR A 58 7.39 -0.04 21.72
CA THR A 58 8.56 -0.04 20.82
C THR A 58 8.33 0.77 19.55
N LEU A 59 7.12 0.77 19.00
CA LEU A 59 6.73 1.64 17.88
C LEU A 59 6.78 3.12 18.28
N ALA A 60 6.31 3.47 19.49
CA ALA A 60 6.41 4.84 20.01
C ALA A 60 7.88 5.30 20.07
N ALA A 61 8.75 4.51 20.68
CA ALA A 61 10.17 4.82 20.76
C ALA A 61 10.86 4.91 19.38
N LEU A 62 10.47 4.06 18.42
CA LEU A 62 10.97 4.12 17.05
C LEU A 62 10.53 5.41 16.33
N ILE A 63 9.26 5.78 16.45
CA ILE A 63 8.69 7.02 15.87
C ILE A 63 9.42 8.24 16.45
N SER A 64 9.70 8.23 17.74
CA SER A 64 10.44 9.29 18.42
C SER A 64 11.86 9.41 17.90
N GLY A 65 12.57 8.30 17.75
CA GLY A 65 13.90 8.28 17.14
C GLY A 65 13.91 8.83 15.72
N VAL A 66 12.97 8.41 14.89
CA VAL A 66 12.79 8.93 13.53
C VAL A 66 12.49 10.43 13.55
N THR A 67 11.63 10.88 14.45
CA THR A 67 11.29 12.31 14.61
C THR A 67 12.53 13.12 14.96
N LEU A 68 13.34 12.68 15.91
CA LEU A 68 14.58 13.35 16.30
C LEU A 68 15.61 13.44 15.17
N VAL A 69 15.70 12.41 14.32
CA VAL A 69 16.62 12.40 13.17
C VAL A 69 16.10 13.28 12.02
N THR A 70 14.80 13.33 11.79
CA THR A 70 14.22 13.95 10.59
C THR A 70 13.84 15.42 10.80
N ILE A 71 13.33 15.81 11.95
CA ILE A 71 12.84 17.18 12.20
C ILE A 71 14.00 18.14 12.48
N LEU A 72 15.06 17.69 13.12
CA LEU A 72 16.20 18.51 13.50
C LEU A 72 16.97 19.17 12.35
N PRO A 73 17.24 18.48 11.22
CA PRO A 73 17.92 19.12 10.09
C PRO A 73 17.10 20.22 9.41
N GLU A 74 15.77 20.19 9.52
CA GLU A 74 14.89 21.09 8.78
C GLU A 74 14.83 22.50 9.37
N SER A 75 14.86 22.63 10.68
CA SER A 75 14.92 23.95 11.36
C SER A 75 16.16 24.76 11.00
N VAL A 76 17.22 24.09 10.53
CA VAL A 76 18.48 24.71 10.05
C VAL A 76 18.41 25.02 8.53
N ARG A 77 17.60 24.28 7.74
CA ARG A 77 17.58 24.36 6.28
C ARG A 77 16.49 25.28 5.67
N VAL A 78 15.58 25.80 6.46
CA VAL A 78 14.35 26.49 5.96
C VAL A 78 14.61 27.70 5.03
N ARG A 79 15.83 28.18 4.84
CA ARG A 79 16.08 29.42 4.06
C ARG A 79 16.58 29.29 2.61
N PHE A 80 16.89 28.11 2.05
CA PHE A 80 17.65 28.07 0.78
C PHE A 80 17.19 27.14 -0.34
N SER A 81 15.98 26.66 -0.39
CA SER A 81 15.53 25.91 -1.56
C SER A 81 14.49 26.68 -2.37
N ARG A 82 14.96 27.36 -3.43
CA ARG A 82 14.08 27.71 -4.56
C ARG A 82 13.44 26.44 -5.12
N PRO A 83 12.16 26.48 -5.50
CA PRO A 83 11.54 25.35 -6.17
C PRO A 83 12.34 25.05 -7.44
N ARG A 84 13.03 23.91 -7.46
CA ARG A 84 13.67 23.40 -8.66
C ARG A 84 12.58 23.13 -9.69
N SER A 85 12.67 23.77 -10.85
CA SER A 85 11.88 23.42 -12.02
C SER A 85 11.93 21.91 -12.21
N ARG A 86 10.78 21.23 -12.07
CA ARG A 86 10.67 19.78 -12.28
C ARG A 86 10.95 19.53 -13.76
N THR A 87 12.08 18.93 -14.08
CA THR A 87 12.28 18.33 -15.40
C THR A 87 11.19 17.30 -15.61
N GLN A 88 10.28 17.57 -16.54
CA GLN A 88 9.24 16.60 -16.90
C GLN A 88 9.93 15.35 -17.46
N PRO A 89 9.56 14.15 -17.02
CA PRO A 89 10.03 12.93 -17.63
C PRO A 89 9.59 12.89 -19.10
N ASN A 90 10.41 12.30 -19.97
CA ASN A 90 10.00 12.10 -21.36
C ASN A 90 8.76 11.21 -21.41
N PRO A 91 7.64 11.68 -21.97
CA PRO A 91 6.40 10.91 -22.05
C PRO A 91 6.62 9.66 -22.89
N THR A 92 6.26 8.50 -22.35
CA THR A 92 6.57 7.20 -22.99
C THR A 92 5.38 6.24 -22.96
N TYR A 93 4.49 6.35 -21.96
CA TYR A 93 3.40 5.38 -21.78
C TYR A 93 2.22 5.66 -22.69
N GLY A 94 1.96 4.75 -23.62
CA GLY A 94 0.74 4.75 -24.45
C GLY A 94 -0.37 3.92 -23.84
N PHE A 95 -1.50 3.81 -24.53
CA PHE A 95 -2.67 3.05 -24.09
C PHE A 95 -2.34 1.60 -23.68
N VAL A 96 -1.60 0.86 -24.52
CA VAL A 96 -1.27 -0.55 -24.25
C VAL A 96 -0.40 -0.70 -23.01
N THR A 97 0.56 0.21 -22.81
CA THR A 97 1.40 0.20 -21.61
C THR A 97 0.58 0.50 -20.36
N LEU A 98 -0.31 1.50 -20.40
CA LEU A 98 -1.19 1.81 -19.28
C LEU A 98 -2.15 0.67 -18.96
N LEU A 99 -2.69 0.01 -19.99
CA LEU A 99 -3.50 -1.20 -19.83
C LEU A 99 -2.69 -2.31 -19.17
N ALA A 100 -1.43 -2.51 -19.58
CA ALA A 100 -0.57 -3.52 -18.99
C ALA A 100 -0.23 -3.21 -17.53
N ILE A 101 0.03 -1.94 -17.19
CA ILE A 101 0.25 -1.51 -15.80
C ILE A 101 -1.01 -1.75 -14.96
N GLY A 102 -2.17 -1.33 -15.47
CA GLY A 102 -3.45 -1.49 -14.78
C GLY A 102 -3.83 -2.95 -14.56
N LEU A 103 -3.80 -3.77 -15.61
CA LEU A 103 -4.11 -5.21 -15.52
C LEU A 103 -3.08 -5.95 -14.66
N GLY A 104 -1.77 -5.65 -14.80
CA GLY A 104 -0.73 -6.28 -14.00
C GLY A 104 -0.83 -5.92 -12.51
N ALA A 105 -1.30 -4.71 -12.19
CA ALA A 105 -1.57 -4.32 -10.80
C ALA A 105 -2.87 -4.95 -10.25
N THR A 106 -3.86 -5.17 -11.10
CA THR A 106 -5.18 -5.71 -10.74
C THR A 106 -5.17 -7.25 -10.71
N ILE A 107 -4.58 -7.91 -11.73
CA ILE A 107 -4.42 -9.37 -11.77
C ILE A 107 -3.12 -9.74 -11.05
N GLY A 108 -3.16 -9.72 -9.73
CA GLY A 108 -2.02 -9.98 -8.87
C GLY A 108 -2.02 -11.34 -8.21
N SER A 109 -1.08 -11.56 -7.30
CA SER A 109 -1.02 -12.78 -6.46
C SER A 109 -2.33 -13.10 -5.71
N PRO A 110 -3.19 -12.13 -5.31
CA PRO A 110 -4.49 -12.46 -4.71
C PRO A 110 -5.38 -13.33 -5.60
N LEU A 111 -5.29 -13.23 -6.92
CA LEU A 111 -6.05 -14.09 -7.83
C LEU A 111 -5.78 -15.58 -7.59
N PHE A 112 -4.53 -15.96 -7.42
CA PHE A 112 -4.10 -17.36 -7.25
C PHE A 112 -4.35 -17.91 -5.84
N ILE A 113 -4.58 -17.04 -4.87
CA ILE A 113 -4.70 -17.39 -3.46
C ILE A 113 -6.15 -17.29 -3.00
N ILE A 114 -6.79 -16.17 -3.26
CA ILE A 114 -8.11 -15.84 -2.72
C ILE A 114 -9.23 -16.46 -3.58
N LEU A 115 -9.16 -16.29 -4.90
CA LEU A 115 -10.25 -16.67 -5.79
C LEU A 115 -10.58 -18.16 -5.77
N PRO A 116 -9.60 -19.12 -5.78
CA PRO A 116 -9.91 -20.55 -5.75
C PRO A 116 -10.64 -20.99 -4.48
N VAL A 117 -10.25 -20.43 -3.32
CA VAL A 117 -10.89 -20.71 -2.04
C VAL A 117 -12.30 -20.11 -2.01
N ASN A 118 -12.41 -18.86 -2.45
CA ASN A 118 -13.66 -18.12 -2.40
C ASN A 118 -14.75 -18.74 -3.30
N ILE A 119 -14.41 -19.11 -4.55
CA ILE A 119 -15.40 -19.70 -5.46
C ILE A 119 -15.91 -21.06 -4.97
N GLU A 120 -15.05 -21.88 -4.36
CA GLU A 120 -15.47 -23.17 -3.80
C GLU A 120 -16.30 -23.00 -2.52
N GLN A 121 -15.99 -21.98 -1.73
CA GLN A 121 -16.72 -21.71 -0.48
C GLN A 121 -18.10 -21.10 -0.73
N TYR A 122 -18.23 -20.14 -1.64
CA TYR A 122 -19.43 -19.33 -1.83
C TYR A 122 -20.14 -19.56 -3.16
N ALA A 123 -19.59 -20.38 -4.06
CA ALA A 123 -20.20 -20.76 -5.33
C ALA A 123 -20.71 -19.53 -6.13
N ILE A 124 -22.03 -19.48 -6.49
CA ILE A 124 -22.63 -18.40 -7.27
C ILE A 124 -22.48 -17.02 -6.62
N VAL A 125 -22.43 -16.94 -5.29
CA VAL A 125 -22.23 -15.69 -4.55
C VAL A 125 -20.91 -15.05 -4.94
N SER A 126 -19.83 -15.84 -5.11
CA SER A 126 -18.53 -15.33 -5.57
C SER A 126 -18.62 -14.69 -6.96
N VAL A 127 -19.31 -15.33 -7.89
CA VAL A 127 -19.49 -14.80 -9.26
C VAL A 127 -20.28 -13.50 -9.24
N ILE A 128 -21.39 -13.47 -8.49
CA ILE A 128 -22.22 -12.26 -8.35
C ILE A 128 -21.41 -11.14 -7.70
N SER A 129 -20.65 -11.45 -6.65
CA SER A 129 -19.80 -10.49 -5.95
C SER A 129 -18.70 -9.93 -6.85
N LEU A 130 -18.06 -10.75 -7.71
CA LEU A 130 -17.11 -10.29 -8.72
C LEU A 130 -17.73 -9.32 -9.71
N VAL A 131 -18.95 -9.62 -10.18
CA VAL A 131 -19.68 -8.73 -11.09
C VAL A 131 -19.99 -7.40 -10.41
N ILE A 132 -20.48 -7.43 -9.16
CA ILE A 132 -20.80 -6.22 -8.40
C ILE A 132 -19.54 -5.40 -8.10
N ALA A 133 -18.43 -6.03 -7.69
CA ALA A 133 -17.14 -5.36 -7.50
C ALA A 133 -16.62 -4.73 -8.81
N GLY A 134 -16.78 -5.42 -9.95
CA GLY A 134 -16.49 -4.88 -11.27
C GLY A 134 -17.36 -3.66 -11.62
N LEU A 135 -18.67 -3.72 -11.37
CA LEU A 135 -19.58 -2.59 -11.58
C LEU A 135 -19.25 -1.39 -10.67
N LEU A 136 -18.93 -1.63 -9.40
CA LEU A 136 -18.45 -0.60 -8.49
C LEU A 136 -17.16 0.04 -9.04
N SER A 137 -16.20 -0.77 -9.49
CA SER A 137 -14.95 -0.30 -10.08
C SER A 137 -15.18 0.51 -11.36
N ILE A 138 -16.17 0.15 -12.20
CA ILE A 138 -16.60 0.95 -13.37
C ILE A 138 -17.17 2.30 -12.91
N GLY A 139 -18.01 2.32 -11.87
CA GLY A 139 -18.52 3.55 -11.26
C GLY A 139 -17.39 4.47 -10.79
N ILE A 140 -16.43 3.92 -10.07
CA ILE A 140 -15.23 4.63 -9.61
C ILE A 140 -14.42 5.15 -10.82
N ALA A 141 -14.16 4.32 -11.83
CA ALA A 141 -13.44 4.71 -13.05
C ALA A 141 -14.17 5.86 -13.79
N ARG A 142 -15.50 5.91 -13.73
CA ARG A 142 -16.32 7.02 -14.28
C ARG A 142 -15.99 8.33 -13.59
N ILE A 143 -15.90 8.32 -12.27
CA ILE A 143 -15.56 9.52 -11.49
C ILE A 143 -14.12 9.95 -11.75
N TYR A 144 -13.19 9.01 -11.74
CA TYR A 144 -11.79 9.27 -12.09
C TYR A 144 -11.66 9.87 -13.49
N SER A 145 -12.37 9.34 -14.47
CA SER A 145 -12.41 9.86 -15.85
C SER A 145 -12.88 11.32 -15.91
N TYR A 146 -13.97 11.64 -15.22
CA TYR A 146 -14.51 12.98 -15.16
C TYR A 146 -13.55 13.96 -14.49
N MET A 147 -13.07 13.61 -13.30
CA MET A 147 -12.16 14.45 -12.50
C MET A 147 -10.82 14.64 -13.19
N PHE A 148 -10.30 13.62 -13.88
CA PHE A 148 -9.08 13.71 -14.66
C PHE A 148 -9.21 14.71 -15.81
N ARG A 149 -10.31 14.64 -16.56
CA ARG A 149 -10.60 15.60 -17.64
C ARG A 149 -10.74 17.00 -17.11
N TYR A 150 -11.45 17.18 -16.00
CA TYR A 150 -11.59 18.48 -15.33
C TYR A 150 -10.24 19.05 -14.91
N SER A 151 -9.42 18.26 -14.23
CA SER A 151 -8.09 18.66 -13.76
C SER A 151 -7.15 19.01 -14.93
N SER A 152 -7.12 18.15 -15.96
CA SER A 152 -6.32 18.41 -17.18
C SER A 152 -6.73 19.68 -17.91
N ALA A 153 -8.04 19.95 -18.00
CA ALA A 153 -8.56 21.15 -18.63
C ALA A 153 -8.19 22.44 -17.85
N ASN A 154 -7.94 22.33 -16.55
CA ASN A 154 -7.51 23.43 -15.69
C ASN A 154 -5.99 23.47 -15.46
N GLY A 155 -5.21 22.68 -16.21
CA GLY A 155 -3.75 22.67 -16.10
C GLY A 155 -3.23 22.08 -14.77
N ILE A 156 -4.06 21.30 -14.05
CA ILE A 156 -3.70 20.70 -12.76
C ILE A 156 -3.05 19.34 -13.01
N ASP A 157 -1.85 19.18 -12.50
CA ASP A 157 -1.12 17.92 -12.50
C ASP A 157 -1.80 16.89 -11.60
N VAL A 158 -2.22 15.76 -12.17
CA VAL A 158 -2.85 14.68 -11.44
C VAL A 158 -1.79 13.66 -11.02
N VAL A 159 -1.74 13.37 -9.71
CA VAL A 159 -0.93 12.30 -9.11
C VAL A 159 -1.87 11.40 -8.33
N GLY A 160 -2.57 10.52 -9.04
CA GLY A 160 -3.57 9.62 -8.48
C GLY A 160 -4.87 10.31 -8.02
N GLY A 161 -5.82 9.49 -7.58
CA GLY A 161 -7.16 9.92 -7.17
C GLY A 161 -7.23 10.99 -6.06
N PRO A 162 -6.39 10.95 -5.00
CA PRO A 162 -6.43 11.97 -3.97
C PRO A 162 -6.24 13.41 -4.48
N THR A 163 -5.58 13.62 -5.62
CA THR A 163 -5.48 14.95 -6.24
C THR A 163 -6.86 15.54 -6.54
N PHE A 164 -7.85 14.70 -6.86
CA PHE A 164 -9.23 15.15 -7.13
C PHE A 164 -9.90 15.70 -5.85
N VAL A 165 -9.60 15.08 -4.71
CA VAL A 165 -10.09 15.56 -3.41
C VAL A 165 -9.47 16.94 -3.12
N ARG A 166 -8.17 17.13 -3.39
CA ARG A 166 -7.51 18.43 -3.25
C ARG A 166 -8.13 19.50 -4.14
N VAL A 167 -8.46 19.16 -5.38
CA VAL A 167 -9.08 20.08 -6.35
C VAL A 167 -10.50 20.48 -5.95
N SER A 168 -11.24 19.57 -5.32
CA SER A 168 -12.64 19.78 -4.92
C SER A 168 -12.82 20.33 -3.50
N THR A 169 -11.73 20.36 -2.73
CA THR A 169 -11.70 20.88 -1.36
C THR A 169 -10.59 21.91 -1.23
N ARG A 170 -10.21 22.31 -0.04
CA ARG A 170 -9.05 23.18 0.18
C ARG A 170 -7.77 22.35 0.21
N GLU A 171 -6.64 22.94 -0.18
CA GLU A 171 -5.33 22.28 -0.31
C GLU A 171 -4.92 21.47 0.92
N LYS A 172 -5.21 21.93 2.12
CA LYS A 172 -4.91 21.23 3.38
C LYS A 172 -6.17 20.69 4.05
N SER A 173 -7.00 19.97 3.33
CA SER A 173 -8.20 19.37 3.92
C SER A 173 -7.93 18.00 4.55
N VAL A 174 -8.63 17.70 5.66
CA VAL A 174 -8.64 16.36 6.28
C VAL A 174 -9.00 15.27 5.26
N ARG A 175 -9.98 15.55 4.39
CA ARG A 175 -10.45 14.61 3.36
C ARG A 175 -9.35 14.23 2.38
N TYR A 176 -8.56 15.21 1.94
CA TYR A 176 -7.40 14.97 1.07
C TYR A 176 -6.33 14.14 1.79
N PHE A 177 -6.00 14.52 3.03
CA PHE A 177 -5.03 13.78 3.84
C PHE A 177 -5.46 12.33 4.01
N LEU A 178 -6.70 12.09 4.45
CA LEU A 178 -7.28 10.76 4.63
C LEU A 178 -7.21 9.93 3.36
N ALA A 179 -7.68 10.44 2.22
CA ALA A 179 -7.66 9.70 0.98
C ALA A 179 -6.23 9.31 0.58
N ARG A 180 -5.25 10.20 0.78
CA ARG A 180 -3.85 9.94 0.41
C ARG A 180 -3.15 9.00 1.38
N PHE A 181 -3.40 9.18 2.67
CA PHE A 181 -2.82 8.35 3.73
C PHE A 181 -3.38 6.92 3.70
N SER A 182 -4.69 6.78 3.48
CA SER A 182 -5.33 5.48 3.30
C SER A 182 -4.76 4.71 2.10
N LEU A 183 -4.55 5.37 0.95
CA LEU A 183 -3.90 4.73 -0.20
C LEU A 183 -2.43 4.39 0.06
N TRP A 184 -1.72 5.18 0.86
CA TRP A 184 -0.37 4.83 1.27
C TRP A 184 -0.35 3.53 2.07
N ILE A 185 -1.20 3.40 3.10
CA ILE A 185 -1.32 2.18 3.91
C ILE A 185 -1.76 1.00 3.03
N ALA A 186 -2.80 1.16 2.22
CA ALA A 186 -3.32 0.10 1.36
C ALA A 186 -2.28 -0.44 0.38
N ASN A 187 -1.58 0.44 -0.33
CA ASN A 187 -0.52 0.03 -1.26
C ASN A 187 0.66 -0.61 -0.54
N THR A 188 1.00 -0.15 0.68
CA THR A 188 2.07 -0.74 1.50
C THR A 188 1.67 -2.14 1.98
N SER A 189 0.43 -2.33 2.41
CA SER A 189 -0.11 -3.63 2.84
C SER A 189 -0.20 -4.62 1.69
N LEU A 190 -0.63 -4.17 0.50
CA LEU A 190 -0.62 -5.01 -0.71
C LEU A 190 0.80 -5.42 -1.11
N ALA A 191 1.77 -4.51 -1.03
CA ALA A 191 3.17 -4.85 -1.29
C ALA A 191 3.71 -5.84 -0.25
N ALA A 192 3.36 -5.71 1.03
CA ALA A 192 3.73 -6.66 2.08
C ALA A 192 3.12 -8.05 1.82
N PHE A 193 1.85 -8.11 1.41
CA PHE A 193 1.19 -9.34 1.00
C PHE A 193 1.96 -10.03 -0.14
N CYS A 194 2.27 -9.30 -1.20
CA CYS A 194 3.06 -9.82 -2.30
C CYS A 194 4.46 -10.31 -1.86
N ALA A 195 5.10 -9.60 -0.93
CA ALA A 195 6.41 -9.99 -0.42
C ALA A 195 6.35 -11.31 0.35
N ILE A 196 5.35 -11.50 1.24
CA ILE A 196 5.17 -12.77 1.96
C ILE A 196 5.07 -13.94 0.98
N PHE A 197 4.19 -13.83 -0.01
CA PHE A 197 3.97 -14.92 -0.95
C PHE A 197 5.14 -15.13 -1.91
N PHE A 198 5.87 -14.09 -2.26
CA PHE A 198 7.10 -14.21 -3.02
C PHE A 198 8.16 -15.03 -2.27
N PHE A 199 8.36 -14.75 -0.97
CA PHE A 199 9.29 -15.50 -0.14
C PHE A 199 8.81 -16.93 0.15
N THR A 200 7.54 -17.09 0.51
CA THR A 200 6.91 -18.41 0.70
C THR A 200 7.08 -19.28 -0.54
N PHE A 201 6.79 -18.72 -1.70
CA PHE A 201 7.00 -19.38 -2.97
C PHE A 201 8.46 -19.81 -3.17
N THR A 202 9.38 -18.86 -3.06
CA THR A 202 10.78 -19.06 -3.43
C THR A 202 11.48 -20.08 -2.52
N PHE A 203 11.18 -20.04 -1.20
CA PHE A 203 11.91 -20.84 -0.22
C PHE A 203 11.14 -22.04 0.33
N GLN A 204 9.84 -22.09 0.18
CA GLN A 204 9.00 -23.18 0.69
C GLN A 204 8.37 -24.01 -0.44
N THR A 205 7.75 -23.36 -1.43
CA THR A 205 7.00 -24.06 -2.48
C THR A 205 7.91 -24.60 -3.56
N LEU A 206 8.86 -23.82 -4.03
CA LEU A 206 9.77 -24.21 -5.12
C LEU A 206 10.61 -25.46 -4.79
N PRO A 207 11.23 -25.61 -3.60
CA PRO A 207 11.95 -26.83 -3.24
C PRO A 207 11.07 -28.08 -3.16
N VAL A 208 9.78 -27.93 -2.85
CA VAL A 208 8.83 -29.07 -2.78
C VAL A 208 8.41 -29.54 -4.18
N ILE A 209 8.26 -28.59 -5.13
CA ILE A 209 7.82 -28.90 -6.50
C ILE A 209 8.99 -29.33 -7.40
N ALA A 210 10.19 -28.90 -7.11
CA ALA A 210 11.38 -29.14 -7.92
C ALA A 210 11.63 -30.64 -8.25
N PRO A 211 11.45 -31.61 -7.33
CA PRO A 211 11.60 -33.02 -7.63
C PRO A 211 10.63 -33.53 -8.70
N ALA A 212 9.38 -32.99 -8.73
CA ALA A 212 8.39 -33.38 -9.74
C ALA A 212 8.81 -33.03 -11.18
N VAL A 213 9.78 -32.13 -11.33
CA VAL A 213 10.35 -31.72 -12.63
C VAL A 213 11.80 -32.14 -12.82
N GLY A 214 12.28 -33.07 -12.01
CA GLY A 214 13.62 -33.63 -12.13
C GLY A 214 14.75 -32.71 -11.59
N LEU A 215 14.42 -31.66 -10.85
CA LEU A 215 15.42 -30.80 -10.22
C LEU A 215 15.76 -31.29 -8.81
N SER A 216 17.03 -31.29 -8.46
CA SER A 216 17.45 -31.57 -7.08
C SER A 216 17.03 -30.41 -6.14
N GLN A 217 16.87 -30.70 -4.87
CA GLN A 217 16.55 -29.68 -3.87
C GLN A 217 17.60 -28.57 -3.81
N ALA A 218 18.88 -28.91 -3.98
CA ALA A 218 19.95 -27.92 -4.03
C ALA A 218 19.83 -27.00 -5.27
N SER A 219 19.50 -27.57 -6.44
CA SER A 219 19.26 -26.79 -7.66
C SER A 219 18.03 -25.88 -7.51
N ALA A 220 16.99 -26.34 -6.83
CA ALA A 220 15.80 -25.53 -6.54
C ALA A 220 16.12 -24.35 -5.62
N MET A 221 16.92 -24.55 -4.58
CA MET A 221 17.35 -23.45 -3.71
C MET A 221 18.22 -22.44 -4.48
N PHE A 222 19.16 -22.90 -5.31
CA PHE A 222 19.96 -22.01 -6.14
C PHE A 222 19.07 -21.19 -7.11
N LEU A 223 18.09 -21.83 -7.74
CA LEU A 223 17.11 -21.17 -8.59
C LEU A 223 16.29 -20.13 -7.78
N GLY A 224 15.92 -20.47 -6.55
CA GLY A 224 15.25 -19.55 -5.64
C GLY A 224 16.06 -18.28 -5.38
N TYR A 225 17.34 -18.40 -5.04
CA TYR A 225 18.23 -17.24 -4.86
C TYR A 225 18.41 -16.45 -6.15
N ALA A 226 18.49 -17.11 -7.32
CA ALA A 226 18.54 -16.43 -8.60
C ALA A 226 17.26 -15.63 -8.89
N ILE A 227 16.10 -16.18 -8.58
CA ILE A 227 14.79 -15.49 -8.70
C ILE A 227 14.76 -14.25 -7.79
N VAL A 228 15.18 -14.36 -6.53
CA VAL A 228 15.26 -13.21 -5.59
C VAL A 228 16.23 -12.15 -6.13
N GLY A 229 17.39 -12.56 -6.64
CA GLY A 229 18.36 -11.64 -7.26
C GLY A 229 17.78 -10.91 -8.47
N MET A 230 17.10 -11.61 -9.37
CA MET A 230 16.44 -11.00 -10.53
C MET A 230 15.31 -10.03 -10.10
N PHE A 231 14.53 -10.41 -9.09
CA PHE A 231 13.50 -9.54 -8.53
C PHE A 231 14.11 -8.28 -7.91
N ALA A 232 15.18 -8.40 -7.13
CA ALA A 232 15.87 -7.26 -6.53
C ALA A 232 16.42 -6.32 -7.62
N ILE A 233 17.02 -6.85 -8.68
CA ILE A 233 17.51 -6.06 -9.82
C ILE A 233 16.34 -5.35 -10.51
N TRP A 234 15.24 -6.05 -10.79
CA TRP A 234 14.04 -5.47 -11.38
C TRP A 234 13.44 -4.37 -10.50
N PHE A 235 13.36 -4.60 -9.19
CA PHE A 235 12.90 -3.61 -8.23
C PHE A 235 13.79 -2.35 -8.24
N VAL A 236 15.11 -2.51 -8.16
CA VAL A 236 16.06 -1.39 -8.19
C VAL A 236 15.95 -0.59 -9.50
N ILE A 237 15.82 -1.27 -10.65
CA ILE A 237 15.62 -0.59 -11.94
C ILE A 237 14.35 0.25 -11.93
N ASN A 238 13.23 -0.28 -11.43
CA ASN A 238 11.96 0.45 -11.38
C ASN A 238 11.96 1.58 -10.35
N ALA A 239 12.50 1.35 -9.16
CA ALA A 239 12.46 2.31 -8.07
C ALA A 239 13.41 3.50 -8.26
N PHE A 240 14.62 3.25 -8.79
CA PHE A 240 15.69 4.25 -8.84
C PHE A 240 16.09 4.67 -10.25
N PHE A 241 15.90 3.82 -11.23
CA PHE A 241 16.33 4.06 -12.61
C PHE A 241 15.16 4.14 -13.61
N GLU A 242 13.92 4.30 -13.12
CA GLU A 242 12.72 4.38 -13.96
C GLU A 242 12.89 5.33 -15.14
N LYS A 243 13.37 6.55 -14.90
CA LYS A 243 13.56 7.57 -15.95
C LYS A 243 14.52 7.14 -17.06
N LYS A 244 15.57 6.38 -16.72
CA LYS A 244 16.58 5.90 -17.66
C LYS A 244 16.08 4.71 -18.48
N PHE A 245 15.34 3.82 -17.85
CA PHE A 245 14.90 2.55 -18.45
C PHE A 245 13.40 2.50 -18.76
N ILE A 246 12.69 3.63 -18.74
CA ILE A 246 11.23 3.72 -18.86
C ILE A 246 10.66 2.93 -20.06
N ARG A 247 11.34 2.92 -21.22
CA ARG A 247 10.91 2.16 -22.38
C ARG A 247 11.09 0.64 -22.21
N ALA A 248 12.17 0.23 -21.54
CA ALA A 248 12.40 -1.19 -21.26
C ALA A 248 11.39 -1.70 -20.22
N ILE A 249 11.13 -0.91 -19.18
CA ILE A 249 10.11 -1.19 -18.17
C ILE A 249 8.74 -1.35 -18.82
N ALA A 250 8.34 -0.41 -19.70
CA ALA A 250 7.08 -0.46 -20.41
C ALA A 250 6.92 -1.74 -21.25
N ARG A 251 7.96 -2.14 -21.99
CA ARG A 251 7.95 -3.37 -22.80
C ARG A 251 7.90 -4.62 -21.94
N ALA A 252 8.68 -4.65 -20.85
CA ALA A 252 8.68 -5.77 -19.91
C ALA A 252 7.32 -5.95 -19.23
N GLN A 253 6.65 -4.88 -18.81
CA GLN A 253 5.29 -4.94 -18.25
C GLN A 253 4.28 -5.53 -19.24
N ILE A 254 4.33 -5.13 -20.50
CA ILE A 254 3.46 -5.71 -21.55
C ILE A 254 3.76 -7.20 -21.73
N LEU A 255 5.04 -7.58 -21.78
CA LEU A 255 5.46 -8.98 -21.95
C LEU A 255 5.04 -9.83 -20.76
N PHE A 256 5.29 -9.38 -19.53
CA PHE A 256 4.93 -10.09 -18.30
C PHE A 256 3.42 -10.31 -18.23
N LEU A 257 2.63 -9.27 -18.51
CA LEU A 257 1.18 -9.39 -18.57
C LEU A 257 0.73 -10.40 -19.65
N ALA A 258 1.28 -10.32 -20.86
CA ALA A 258 0.90 -11.20 -21.94
C ALA A 258 1.18 -12.68 -21.61
N ILE A 259 2.35 -12.98 -21.04
CA ILE A 259 2.73 -14.34 -20.61
C ILE A 259 1.78 -14.80 -19.49
N MET A 260 1.54 -13.97 -18.49
CA MET A 260 0.67 -14.28 -17.36
C MET A 260 -0.76 -14.59 -17.82
N ILE A 261 -1.37 -13.73 -18.64
CA ILE A 261 -2.72 -13.96 -19.17
C ILE A 261 -2.77 -15.22 -20.04
N ALA A 262 -1.77 -15.44 -20.90
CA ALA A 262 -1.73 -16.64 -21.73
C ALA A 262 -1.71 -17.92 -20.88
N ILE A 263 -0.96 -17.95 -19.80
CA ILE A 263 -0.91 -19.09 -18.87
C ILE A 263 -2.27 -19.25 -18.15
N ILE A 264 -2.86 -18.17 -17.62
CA ILE A 264 -4.16 -18.22 -16.93
C ILE A 264 -5.24 -18.75 -17.88
N VAL A 265 -5.29 -18.25 -19.10
CA VAL A 265 -6.28 -18.70 -20.10
C VAL A 265 -6.05 -20.16 -20.50
N ALA A 266 -4.80 -20.57 -20.75
CA ALA A 266 -4.46 -21.94 -21.08
C ALA A 266 -4.82 -22.90 -19.93
N GLN A 267 -4.44 -22.55 -18.70
CA GLN A 267 -4.78 -23.29 -17.48
C GLN A 267 -6.31 -23.43 -17.33
N GLY A 268 -7.03 -22.32 -17.46
CA GLY A 268 -8.49 -22.33 -17.35
C GLY A 268 -9.17 -23.19 -18.43
N LEU A 269 -8.72 -23.12 -19.68
CA LEU A 269 -9.25 -23.98 -20.76
C LEU A 269 -9.01 -25.47 -20.45
N ILE A 270 -7.82 -25.85 -19.99
CA ILE A 270 -7.51 -27.23 -19.66
C ILE A 270 -8.38 -27.69 -18.47
N LEU A 271 -8.51 -26.88 -17.40
CA LEU A 271 -9.38 -27.20 -16.26
C LEU A 271 -10.84 -27.33 -16.68
N GLY A 272 -11.34 -26.41 -17.50
CA GLY A 272 -12.69 -26.49 -18.02
C GLY A 272 -12.96 -27.79 -18.81
N ILE A 273 -12.01 -28.20 -19.66
CA ILE A 273 -12.11 -29.47 -20.41
C ILE A 273 -12.09 -30.68 -19.45
N HIS A 274 -11.15 -30.74 -18.50
CA HIS A 274 -11.06 -31.82 -17.53
C HIS A 274 -12.30 -31.92 -16.63
N GLY A 275 -12.84 -30.80 -16.19
CA GLY A 275 -14.07 -30.71 -15.43
C GLY A 275 -15.34 -30.83 -16.27
N ASN A 276 -15.24 -31.09 -17.59
CA ASN A 276 -16.37 -31.10 -18.54
C ASN A 276 -17.26 -29.85 -18.43
N TRP A 277 -16.65 -28.71 -18.07
CA TRP A 277 -17.37 -27.44 -17.81
C TRP A 277 -18.52 -27.62 -16.80
N ASN A 278 -18.36 -28.53 -15.83
CA ASN A 278 -19.40 -28.85 -14.89
C ASN A 278 -19.57 -27.73 -13.84
N VAL A 279 -20.59 -26.93 -14.03
CA VAL A 279 -21.01 -25.86 -13.10
C VAL A 279 -22.30 -26.23 -12.34
N SER A 280 -22.67 -27.51 -12.28
CA SER A 280 -23.94 -27.96 -11.70
C SER A 280 -24.13 -27.57 -10.23
N GLY A 281 -23.06 -27.56 -9.45
CA GLY A 281 -23.09 -27.13 -8.05
C GLY A 281 -23.05 -25.61 -7.84
N LEU A 282 -22.84 -24.82 -8.89
CA LEU A 282 -22.63 -23.36 -8.76
C LEU A 282 -23.87 -22.65 -8.22
N MET A 283 -25.08 -23.09 -8.62
CA MET A 283 -26.35 -22.50 -8.17
C MET A 283 -26.78 -22.97 -6.77
N SER A 284 -26.09 -23.93 -6.17
CA SER A 284 -26.37 -24.32 -4.79
C SER A 284 -25.98 -23.18 -3.85
N THR A 285 -26.98 -22.60 -3.20
CA THR A 285 -26.73 -21.59 -2.16
C THR A 285 -26.20 -22.27 -0.91
N ARG A 286 -24.94 -22.03 -0.59
CA ARG A 286 -24.29 -22.56 0.62
C ARG A 286 -24.37 -21.57 1.79
N THR A 287 -25.23 -20.57 1.70
CA THR A 287 -25.27 -19.43 2.60
C THR A 287 -26.66 -19.23 3.19
N ALA A 288 -26.72 -18.85 4.48
CA ALA A 288 -27.97 -18.62 5.19
C ALA A 288 -28.63 -17.27 4.86
N ASN A 289 -27.84 -16.28 4.43
CA ASN A 289 -28.33 -14.90 4.22
C ASN A 289 -27.79 -14.30 2.93
N LEU A 290 -28.30 -14.79 1.79
CA LEU A 290 -27.79 -14.50 0.45
C LEU A 290 -27.49 -13.01 0.15
N PRO A 291 -28.38 -12.01 0.46
CA PRO A 291 -28.06 -10.61 0.18
C PRO A 291 -26.88 -10.07 0.98
N LEU A 292 -26.78 -10.44 2.26
CA LEU A 292 -25.70 -10.00 3.13
C LEU A 292 -24.38 -10.62 2.66
N ASP A 293 -24.36 -11.91 2.41
CA ASP A 293 -23.18 -12.65 1.96
C ASP A 293 -22.64 -12.13 0.62
N ILE A 294 -23.53 -11.74 -0.31
CA ILE A 294 -23.11 -11.09 -1.58
C ILE A 294 -22.37 -9.77 -1.32
N ILE A 295 -22.89 -8.94 -0.41
CA ILE A 295 -22.30 -7.63 -0.15
C ILE A 295 -20.96 -7.75 0.58
N GLU A 296 -20.91 -8.60 1.61
CA GLU A 296 -19.69 -8.88 2.37
C GLU A 296 -18.61 -9.47 1.47
N ASN A 297 -18.98 -10.46 0.65
CA ASN A 297 -18.05 -11.09 -0.28
C ASN A 297 -17.63 -10.14 -1.41
N THR A 298 -18.46 -9.15 -1.78
CA THR A 298 -18.07 -8.08 -2.69
C THR A 298 -16.94 -7.23 -2.11
N GLY A 299 -17.01 -6.91 -0.81
CA GLY A 299 -15.94 -6.21 -0.08
C GLY A 299 -14.65 -7.02 -0.07
N TYR A 300 -14.72 -8.29 0.31
CA TYR A 300 -13.57 -9.18 0.37
C TYR A 300 -12.89 -9.42 -0.98
N LEU A 301 -13.67 -9.52 -2.06
CA LEU A 301 -13.14 -9.71 -3.42
C LEU A 301 -12.70 -8.39 -4.08
N PHE A 302 -12.95 -7.23 -3.43
CA PHE A 302 -12.59 -5.93 -4.02
C PHE A 302 -11.07 -5.76 -4.19
N ILE A 303 -10.25 -6.43 -3.37
CA ILE A 303 -8.80 -6.44 -3.52
C ILE A 303 -8.35 -6.89 -4.93
N LEU A 304 -9.11 -7.78 -5.56
CA LEU A 304 -8.83 -8.27 -6.90
C LEU A 304 -8.97 -7.16 -7.97
N PHE A 305 -9.69 -6.08 -7.65
CA PHE A 305 -9.86 -4.92 -8.52
C PHE A 305 -8.92 -3.77 -8.15
N PHE A 306 -8.22 -3.85 -7.01
CA PHE A 306 -7.30 -2.80 -6.62
C PHE A 306 -6.10 -2.77 -7.56
N GLY A 307 -5.80 -1.60 -8.13
CA GLY A 307 -4.70 -1.41 -9.07
C GLY A 307 -5.07 -0.61 -10.32
N PHE A 308 -6.33 -0.70 -10.83
CA PHE A 308 -6.73 0.05 -12.03
C PHE A 308 -6.59 1.58 -11.87
N GLN A 309 -6.76 2.09 -10.65
CA GLN A 309 -6.63 3.52 -10.34
C GLN A 309 -5.16 4.01 -10.40
N GLU A 310 -4.18 3.10 -10.29
CA GLU A 310 -2.76 3.43 -10.36
C GLU A 310 -2.32 3.87 -11.76
N ILE A 311 -3.12 3.58 -12.79
CA ILE A 311 -2.94 4.13 -14.14
C ILE A 311 -2.80 5.67 -14.10
N GLN A 312 -3.52 6.34 -13.21
CA GLN A 312 -3.43 7.79 -13.08
C GLN A 312 -2.22 8.28 -12.28
N SER A 313 -1.64 7.44 -11.45
CA SER A 313 -0.41 7.78 -10.73
C SER A 313 0.79 7.96 -11.67
N VAL A 314 0.73 7.33 -12.86
CA VAL A 314 1.74 7.42 -13.94
C VAL A 314 1.30 8.31 -15.11
N SER A 315 0.29 9.14 -14.92
CA SER A 315 -0.25 10.00 -15.99
C SER A 315 0.77 11.03 -16.52
N LYS A 316 1.75 11.43 -15.70
CA LYS A 316 2.82 12.38 -16.11
C LYS A 316 3.81 11.76 -17.09
N GLU A 317 3.99 10.46 -17.03
CA GLU A 317 4.86 9.67 -17.90
C GLU A 317 4.14 9.24 -19.20
N SER A 318 2.87 9.61 -19.34
CA SER A 318 2.02 9.21 -20.47
C SER A 318 2.21 10.11 -21.69
N LEU A 319 2.09 9.53 -22.88
CA LEU A 319 2.14 10.24 -24.15
C LEU A 319 1.01 11.28 -24.24
N LYS A 320 1.24 12.39 -24.93
CA LYS A 320 0.18 13.39 -25.20
C LYS A 320 -0.97 12.78 -25.99
N GLU A 321 -0.66 11.88 -26.91
CA GLU A 321 -1.63 11.15 -27.74
C GLU A 321 -1.22 9.69 -27.88
N SER A 322 -2.20 8.78 -27.95
CA SER A 322 -1.98 7.36 -28.17
C SER A 322 -3.10 6.74 -29.00
N ARG A 323 -2.75 5.75 -29.83
CA ARG A 323 -3.74 4.91 -30.52
C ARG A 323 -4.30 3.88 -29.53
N VAL A 324 -5.62 3.72 -29.55
CA VAL A 324 -6.32 2.67 -28.81
C VAL A 324 -6.60 1.55 -29.80
N PRO A 325 -5.99 0.34 -29.65
CA PRO A 325 -6.22 -0.77 -30.58
C PRO A 325 -7.72 -1.02 -30.77
N VAL A 326 -8.12 -1.42 -31.99
CA VAL A 326 -9.53 -1.65 -32.38
C VAL A 326 -10.38 -0.38 -32.34
N ILE A 327 -10.49 0.29 -31.17
CA ILE A 327 -11.35 1.48 -30.97
C ILE A 327 -10.93 2.64 -31.89
N SER A 328 -9.62 2.92 -31.99
CA SER A 328 -9.14 3.96 -32.90
C SER A 328 -9.49 3.67 -34.36
N ARG A 329 -9.43 2.38 -34.75
CA ARG A 329 -9.79 1.96 -36.13
C ARG A 329 -11.27 2.08 -36.37
N LEU A 330 -12.13 1.62 -35.46
CA LEU A 330 -13.58 1.59 -35.61
C LEU A 330 -14.22 2.97 -35.46
N PHE A 331 -13.81 3.74 -34.45
CA PHE A 331 -14.51 4.97 -34.04
C PHE A 331 -13.76 6.27 -34.30
N ASN A 332 -12.47 6.23 -34.63
CA ASN A 332 -11.64 7.43 -34.82
C ASN A 332 -10.83 7.40 -36.12
N ARG A 333 -11.26 6.64 -37.12
CA ARG A 333 -10.61 6.53 -38.45
C ARG A 333 -9.08 6.28 -38.31
N GLY A 334 -8.65 5.49 -37.34
CA GLY A 334 -7.25 5.18 -37.07
C GLY A 334 -6.45 6.30 -36.39
N ARG A 335 -7.05 7.44 -36.06
CA ARG A 335 -6.37 8.56 -35.39
C ARG A 335 -6.11 8.24 -33.91
N ALA A 336 -5.07 8.86 -33.35
CA ALA A 336 -4.76 8.78 -31.93
C ALA A 336 -5.78 9.57 -31.08
N TYR A 337 -5.94 9.17 -29.82
CA TYR A 337 -6.73 9.89 -28.83
C TYR A 337 -5.80 10.69 -27.90
N PRO A 338 -6.21 11.90 -27.47
CA PRO A 338 -5.45 12.67 -26.48
C PRO A 338 -5.44 11.98 -25.12
N ALA A 339 -4.43 12.30 -24.28
CA ALA A 339 -4.26 11.74 -22.95
C ALA A 339 -5.52 11.82 -22.08
N SER A 340 -6.24 12.93 -22.15
CA SER A 340 -7.53 13.13 -21.45
C SER A 340 -8.63 12.12 -21.82
N ARG A 341 -8.48 11.39 -22.91
CA ARG A 341 -9.41 10.36 -23.35
C ARG A 341 -8.85 8.95 -23.21
N TYR A 342 -7.62 8.68 -23.70
CA TYR A 342 -7.14 7.31 -23.71
C TYR A 342 -6.72 6.81 -22.32
N ILE A 343 -6.28 7.69 -21.38
CA ILE A 343 -5.98 7.29 -19.99
C ILE A 343 -7.24 6.77 -19.28
N PRO A 344 -8.38 7.49 -19.27
CA PRO A 344 -9.63 6.92 -18.78
C PRO A 344 -10.09 5.65 -19.50
N MET A 345 -9.91 5.57 -20.83
CA MET A 345 -10.25 4.37 -21.58
C MET A 345 -9.43 3.16 -21.13
N SER A 346 -8.14 3.34 -20.79
CA SER A 346 -7.33 2.25 -20.26
C SER A 346 -7.83 1.75 -18.90
N MET A 347 -8.35 2.64 -18.04
CA MET A 347 -8.96 2.24 -16.76
C MET A 347 -10.21 1.38 -16.98
N TYR A 348 -11.12 1.81 -17.84
CA TYR A 348 -12.31 1.01 -18.17
C TYR A 348 -11.95 -0.35 -18.77
N ALA A 349 -11.00 -0.36 -19.73
CA ALA A 349 -10.55 -1.60 -20.34
C ALA A 349 -9.91 -2.55 -19.31
N THR A 350 -9.14 -2.00 -18.37
CA THR A 350 -8.57 -2.79 -17.25
C THR A 350 -9.67 -3.45 -16.43
N VAL A 351 -10.66 -2.70 -15.97
CA VAL A 351 -11.73 -3.24 -15.11
C VAL A 351 -12.53 -4.31 -15.85
N VAL A 352 -12.95 -4.04 -17.09
CA VAL A 352 -13.75 -4.99 -17.88
C VAL A 352 -12.96 -6.28 -18.15
N LEU A 353 -11.71 -6.16 -18.63
CA LEU A 353 -10.89 -7.34 -18.93
C LEU A 353 -10.55 -8.12 -17.66
N ALA A 354 -10.21 -7.45 -16.55
CA ALA A 354 -9.97 -8.11 -15.27
C ALA A 354 -11.21 -8.87 -14.80
N THR A 355 -12.40 -8.26 -14.84
CA THR A 355 -13.66 -8.93 -14.48
C THR A 355 -13.90 -10.18 -15.32
N CYS A 356 -13.72 -10.09 -16.65
CA CYS A 356 -13.90 -11.24 -17.54
C CYS A 356 -12.90 -12.37 -17.24
N ILE A 357 -11.62 -12.03 -17.01
CA ILE A 357 -10.58 -13.02 -16.70
C ILE A 357 -10.86 -13.69 -15.34
N MET A 358 -11.22 -12.92 -14.32
CA MET A 358 -11.53 -13.44 -12.98
C MET A 358 -12.75 -14.36 -12.98
N ILE A 359 -13.82 -13.99 -13.68
CA ILE A 359 -15.02 -14.85 -13.81
C ILE A 359 -14.67 -16.12 -14.58
N PHE A 360 -13.93 -16.02 -15.68
CA PHE A 360 -13.49 -17.18 -16.44
C PHE A 360 -12.65 -18.14 -15.57
N ASP A 361 -11.65 -17.62 -14.85
CA ASP A 361 -10.77 -18.38 -13.97
C ASP A 361 -11.55 -19.03 -12.81
N ALA A 362 -12.46 -18.27 -12.18
CA ALA A 362 -13.34 -18.78 -11.13
C ALA A 362 -14.20 -19.97 -11.60
N LEU A 363 -14.87 -19.84 -12.75
CA LEU A 363 -15.74 -20.89 -13.29
C LEU A 363 -14.96 -22.14 -13.70
N THR A 364 -13.77 -21.97 -14.28
CA THR A 364 -12.92 -23.11 -14.68
C THR A 364 -12.32 -23.83 -13.48
N MET A 365 -11.90 -23.11 -12.44
CA MET A 365 -11.46 -23.72 -11.19
C MET A 365 -12.59 -24.46 -10.47
N PHE A 366 -13.79 -23.88 -10.44
CA PHE A 366 -14.98 -24.52 -9.86
C PHE A 366 -15.39 -25.79 -10.60
N SER A 367 -15.19 -25.87 -11.91
CA SER A 367 -15.62 -27.02 -12.73
C SER A 367 -15.02 -28.37 -12.32
N VAL A 368 -13.88 -28.37 -11.64
CA VAL A 368 -13.19 -29.57 -11.13
C VAL A 368 -13.52 -29.92 -9.68
N HIS A 369 -14.35 -29.10 -9.01
CA HIS A 369 -14.83 -29.30 -7.63
C HIS A 369 -13.72 -29.69 -6.64
N PRO A 370 -12.70 -28.84 -6.44
CA PRO A 370 -11.60 -29.15 -5.53
C PRO A 370 -12.08 -29.15 -4.07
N PRO A 371 -11.58 -30.05 -3.21
CA PRO A 371 -11.98 -30.09 -1.79
C PRO A 371 -11.57 -28.80 -1.05
N LEU A 372 -12.54 -28.08 -0.48
CA LEU A 372 -12.32 -26.79 0.20
C LEU A 372 -11.24 -26.88 1.29
N GLY A 373 -11.24 -27.93 2.12
CA GLY A 373 -10.24 -28.09 3.18
C GLY A 373 -8.81 -28.22 2.65
N LYS A 374 -8.62 -28.79 1.45
CA LYS A 374 -7.32 -28.85 0.79
C LYS A 374 -6.90 -27.51 0.20
N LEU A 375 -7.84 -26.74 -0.33
CA LEU A 375 -7.57 -25.38 -0.81
C LEU A 375 -7.16 -24.46 0.35
N GLN A 376 -7.87 -24.52 1.47
CA GLN A 376 -7.57 -23.68 2.65
C GLN A 376 -6.22 -24.04 3.29
N SER A 377 -5.78 -25.30 3.20
CA SER A 377 -4.48 -25.75 3.71
C SER A 377 -3.32 -25.55 2.72
N ALA A 378 -3.62 -25.29 1.45
CA ALA A 378 -2.61 -25.06 0.43
C ALA A 378 -2.00 -23.66 0.54
N GLN A 379 -0.68 -23.55 0.45
CA GLN A 379 0.00 -22.25 0.45
C GLN A 379 -0.41 -21.39 -0.75
N ILE A 380 -0.56 -22.01 -1.92
CA ILE A 380 -1.05 -21.37 -3.14
C ILE A 380 -2.13 -22.28 -3.72
N PRO A 381 -3.42 -22.02 -3.43
CA PRO A 381 -4.54 -22.88 -3.83
C PRO A 381 -4.63 -23.17 -5.32
N ALA A 382 -4.32 -22.19 -6.19
CA ALA A 382 -4.31 -22.42 -7.64
C ALA A 382 -3.29 -23.48 -8.07
N LEU A 383 -2.11 -23.54 -7.44
CA LEU A 383 -1.11 -24.58 -7.71
C LEU A 383 -1.61 -25.98 -7.31
N TYR A 384 -2.31 -26.09 -6.18
CA TYR A 384 -2.91 -27.34 -5.76
C TYR A 384 -3.91 -27.85 -6.80
N ILE A 385 -4.80 -26.98 -7.30
CA ILE A 385 -5.77 -27.35 -8.35
C ILE A 385 -5.05 -27.88 -9.59
N VAL A 386 -4.07 -27.15 -10.08
CA VAL A 386 -3.34 -27.49 -11.32
C VAL A 386 -2.56 -28.81 -11.16
N SER A 387 -1.91 -29.02 -10.02
CA SER A 387 -1.17 -30.25 -9.77
C SER A 387 -2.05 -31.49 -9.69
N THR A 388 -3.25 -31.31 -9.13
CA THR A 388 -4.18 -32.41 -8.88
C THR A 388 -5.00 -32.76 -10.12
N TYR A 389 -5.46 -31.76 -10.86
CA TYR A 389 -6.44 -31.95 -11.94
C TYR A 389 -5.87 -31.80 -13.36
N ILE A 390 -4.70 -31.23 -13.53
CA ILE A 390 -4.03 -31.17 -14.84
C ILE A 390 -2.83 -32.13 -14.86
N ASN A 391 -1.72 -31.70 -14.29
CA ASN A 391 -0.47 -32.47 -14.21
C ASN A 391 0.48 -31.77 -13.22
N PRO A 392 1.22 -32.51 -12.37
CA PRO A 392 2.27 -31.96 -11.54
C PRO A 392 3.32 -31.12 -12.30
N GLN A 393 3.65 -31.50 -13.55
CA GLN A 393 4.60 -30.74 -14.38
C GLN A 393 4.04 -29.38 -14.83
N PHE A 394 2.71 -29.26 -15.02
CA PHE A 394 2.08 -28.01 -15.43
C PHE A 394 2.11 -26.94 -14.33
N GLN A 395 2.35 -27.33 -13.08
CA GLN A 395 2.56 -26.40 -11.97
C GLN A 395 3.62 -25.34 -12.27
N ILE A 396 4.65 -25.65 -13.06
CA ILE A 396 5.72 -24.70 -13.40
C ILE A 396 5.15 -23.49 -14.12
N TYR A 397 4.24 -23.70 -15.07
CA TYR A 397 3.63 -22.59 -15.81
C TYR A 397 2.77 -21.72 -14.89
N THR A 398 1.95 -22.34 -14.05
CA THR A 398 1.16 -21.61 -13.04
C THR A 398 2.06 -20.85 -12.07
N LEU A 399 3.17 -21.43 -11.72
CA LEU A 399 4.20 -20.86 -10.88
C LEU A 399 4.84 -19.62 -11.52
N VAL A 400 5.18 -19.69 -12.80
CA VAL A 400 5.69 -18.54 -13.57
C VAL A 400 4.62 -17.44 -13.61
N ALA A 401 3.35 -17.78 -13.86
CA ALA A 401 2.26 -16.82 -13.85
C ALA A 401 2.11 -16.15 -12.47
N PHE A 402 2.18 -16.93 -11.39
CA PHE A 402 2.13 -16.41 -10.02
C PHE A 402 3.30 -15.47 -9.69
N LEU A 403 4.53 -15.82 -10.08
CA LEU A 403 5.69 -14.94 -9.91
C LEU A 403 5.53 -13.63 -10.69
N LEU A 404 5.11 -13.73 -11.95
CA LEU A 404 4.88 -12.54 -12.77
C LEU A 404 3.78 -11.67 -12.16
N ALA A 405 2.68 -12.28 -11.68
CA ALA A 405 1.61 -11.59 -10.98
C ALA A 405 2.13 -10.87 -9.73
N THR A 406 2.95 -11.55 -8.92
CA THR A 406 3.52 -10.98 -7.71
C THR A 406 4.44 -9.79 -8.02
N VAL A 407 5.33 -9.93 -9.01
CA VAL A 407 6.26 -8.86 -9.43
C VAL A 407 5.53 -7.66 -10.03
N THR A 408 4.55 -7.91 -10.90
CA THR A 408 3.77 -6.86 -11.57
C THR A 408 2.82 -6.13 -10.61
N THR A 409 2.50 -6.69 -9.47
CA THR A 409 1.70 -6.05 -8.40
C THR A 409 2.58 -5.37 -7.36
N PHE A 410 3.63 -6.03 -6.87
CA PHE A 410 4.51 -5.50 -5.83
C PHE A 410 5.14 -4.16 -6.23
N VAL A 411 5.76 -4.11 -7.42
CA VAL A 411 6.51 -2.92 -7.84
C VAL A 411 5.62 -1.69 -8.02
N PRO A 412 4.49 -1.75 -8.74
CA PRO A 412 3.55 -0.63 -8.80
C PRO A 412 3.00 -0.22 -7.44
N ALA A 413 2.63 -1.17 -6.58
CA ALA A 413 2.14 -0.89 -5.23
C ALA A 413 3.19 -0.15 -4.39
N PHE A 414 4.45 -0.60 -4.40
CA PHE A 414 5.56 0.08 -3.73
C PHE A 414 5.78 1.50 -4.25
N ILE A 415 5.79 1.68 -5.58
CA ILE A 415 5.99 2.99 -6.21
C ILE A 415 4.82 3.91 -5.86
N ALA A 416 3.59 3.42 -5.92
CA ALA A 416 2.40 4.18 -5.56
C ALA A 416 2.43 4.60 -4.07
N ALA A 417 2.73 3.66 -3.16
CA ALA A 417 2.88 3.95 -1.74
C ALA A 417 3.93 5.05 -1.50
N SER A 418 5.14 4.89 -2.06
CA SER A 418 6.21 5.88 -1.93
C SER A 418 5.83 7.26 -2.50
N LYS A 419 5.08 7.29 -3.63
CA LYS A 419 4.56 8.52 -4.22
C LYS A 419 3.50 9.17 -3.31
N HIS A 420 2.58 8.40 -2.72
CA HIS A 420 1.57 8.93 -1.81
C HIS A 420 2.20 9.58 -0.57
N LEU A 421 3.15 8.93 0.07
CA LEU A 421 3.88 9.51 1.20
C LEU A 421 4.67 10.76 0.79
N ARG A 422 5.35 10.71 -0.34
CA ARG A 422 6.11 11.84 -0.87
C ARG A 422 5.23 13.06 -1.15
N GLU A 423 4.05 12.88 -1.73
CA GLU A 423 3.10 13.97 -1.99
C GLU A 423 2.58 14.59 -0.68
N LEU A 424 2.34 13.77 0.38
CA LEU A 424 1.99 14.30 1.71
C LEU A 424 3.11 15.18 2.29
N VAL A 425 4.37 14.82 2.05
CA VAL A 425 5.53 15.65 2.43
C VAL A 425 5.60 16.93 1.59
N GLU A 426 5.40 16.82 0.27
CA GLU A 426 5.44 17.97 -0.65
C GLU A 426 4.31 18.98 -0.37
N ASP A 427 3.14 18.50 0.05
CA ASP A 427 2.00 19.32 0.44
C ASP A 427 2.12 19.89 1.87
N GLY A 428 3.21 19.58 2.58
CA GLY A 428 3.55 20.16 3.87
C GLY A 428 2.82 19.53 5.06
N PHE A 429 2.31 18.28 4.92
CA PHE A 429 1.78 17.51 6.05
C PHE A 429 2.88 16.85 6.87
N PHE A 430 4.00 16.52 6.26
CA PHE A 430 5.16 15.94 6.93
C PHE A 430 6.43 16.76 6.69
N PRO A 431 7.46 16.62 7.54
CA PRO A 431 8.72 17.32 7.38
C PRO A 431 9.37 17.09 6.01
N ARG A 432 9.92 18.14 5.41
CA ARG A 432 10.54 18.07 4.06
C ARG A 432 11.73 17.12 3.97
N SER A 433 12.40 16.87 5.10
CA SER A 433 13.48 15.88 5.21
C SER A 433 13.04 14.46 4.80
N LEU A 434 11.78 14.12 5.05
CA LEU A 434 11.21 12.82 4.66
C LEU A 434 11.02 12.66 3.15
N LYS A 435 11.09 13.74 2.36
CA LYS A 435 10.87 13.66 0.90
C LYS A 435 11.82 12.69 0.20
N GLY A 436 13.10 12.71 0.58
CA GLY A 436 14.11 11.79 0.03
C GLY A 436 14.06 10.39 0.64
N LEU A 437 13.43 10.23 1.79
CA LEU A 437 13.36 9.00 2.56
C LEU A 437 12.01 8.28 2.46
N SER A 438 11.05 8.81 1.70
CA SER A 438 9.71 8.23 1.59
C SER A 438 9.73 6.75 1.18
N TRP A 439 10.64 6.37 0.28
CA TRP A 439 10.82 5.00 -0.14
C TRP A 439 11.39 4.11 0.97
N VAL A 440 12.30 4.63 1.83
CA VAL A 440 12.86 3.89 2.97
C VAL A 440 11.75 3.58 3.98
N PHE A 441 10.95 4.59 4.35
CA PHE A 441 9.81 4.39 5.26
C PHE A 441 8.82 3.38 4.72
N THR A 442 8.54 3.41 3.43
CA THR A 442 7.65 2.44 2.79
C THR A 442 8.25 1.03 2.85
N ILE A 443 9.55 0.85 2.58
CA ILE A 443 10.21 -0.47 2.71
C ILE A 443 10.18 -0.98 4.15
N VAL A 444 10.52 -0.13 5.12
CA VAL A 444 10.49 -0.50 6.54
C VAL A 444 9.09 -0.93 6.96
N LEU A 445 8.07 -0.19 6.55
CA LEU A 445 6.68 -0.55 6.85
C LEU A 445 6.26 -1.85 6.14
N ILE A 446 6.67 -2.07 4.88
CA ILE A 446 6.45 -3.35 4.19
C ILE A 446 7.09 -4.50 4.97
N ALA A 447 8.34 -4.34 5.40
CA ALA A 447 9.04 -5.37 6.16
C ALA A 447 8.32 -5.71 7.49
N ILE A 448 7.86 -4.69 8.23
CA ILE A 448 7.09 -4.87 9.46
C ILE A 448 5.76 -5.59 9.15
N LEU A 449 5.02 -5.14 8.17
CA LEU A 449 3.73 -5.73 7.78
C LEU A 449 3.88 -7.16 7.23
N SER A 450 5.01 -7.47 6.59
CA SER A 450 5.30 -8.84 6.11
C SER A 450 5.49 -9.86 7.24
N LEU A 451 5.60 -9.43 8.49
CA LEU A 451 5.60 -10.30 9.66
C LEU A 451 4.17 -10.65 10.14
N THR A 452 3.15 -10.04 9.57
CA THR A 452 1.76 -10.26 9.93
C THR A 452 1.12 -11.41 9.12
N ASN A 453 -0.11 -11.79 9.49
CA ASN A 453 -0.86 -12.80 8.74
C ASN A 453 -1.31 -12.25 7.37
N PRO A 454 -1.17 -13.02 6.26
CA PRO A 454 -1.65 -12.61 4.94
C PRO A 454 -3.12 -12.18 4.91
N ASN A 455 -4.02 -12.89 5.62
CA ASN A 455 -5.44 -12.53 5.68
C ASN A 455 -5.66 -11.16 6.32
N PHE A 456 -4.86 -10.81 7.34
CA PHE A 456 -4.89 -9.47 7.93
C PHE A 456 -4.51 -8.40 6.90
N LEU A 457 -3.47 -8.67 6.08
CA LEU A 457 -3.03 -7.73 5.05
C LEU A 457 -4.08 -7.51 3.95
N VAL A 458 -4.77 -8.58 3.53
CA VAL A 458 -5.89 -8.48 2.58
C VAL A 458 -6.95 -7.54 3.15
N ASN A 459 -7.41 -7.84 4.34
CA ASN A 459 -8.53 -7.12 4.95
C ASN A 459 -8.20 -5.64 5.24
N ILE A 460 -6.98 -5.34 5.74
CA ILE A 460 -6.58 -3.94 5.95
C ILE A 460 -6.39 -3.19 4.62
N THR A 461 -5.95 -3.89 3.58
CA THR A 461 -5.85 -3.32 2.24
C THR A 461 -7.24 -2.95 1.72
N ASP A 462 -8.20 -3.88 1.77
CA ASP A 462 -9.58 -3.65 1.33
C ASP A 462 -10.24 -2.51 2.08
N PHE A 463 -10.15 -2.51 3.41
CA PHE A 463 -10.71 -1.45 4.24
C PHE A 463 -10.15 -0.08 3.84
N MET A 464 -8.84 0.07 3.81
CA MET A 464 -8.20 1.36 3.54
C MET A 464 -8.40 1.82 2.09
N VAL A 465 -8.49 0.89 1.14
CA VAL A 465 -8.80 1.20 -0.27
C VAL A 465 -10.23 1.70 -0.41
N LEU A 466 -11.21 0.99 0.16
CA LEU A 466 -12.62 1.36 0.07
C LEU A 466 -12.89 2.72 0.69
N VAL A 467 -12.30 3.01 1.86
CA VAL A 467 -12.35 4.34 2.49
C VAL A 467 -11.78 5.41 1.56
N ALA A 468 -10.59 5.17 1.00
CA ALA A 468 -9.95 6.14 0.10
C ALA A 468 -10.79 6.38 -1.16
N LEU A 469 -11.25 5.31 -1.82
CA LEU A 469 -12.04 5.40 -3.05
C LEU A 469 -13.41 6.03 -2.82
N ALA A 470 -14.05 5.77 -1.67
CA ALA A 470 -15.28 6.45 -1.28
C ALA A 470 -15.08 7.96 -1.18
N ILE A 471 -14.03 8.41 -0.48
CA ILE A 471 -13.68 9.84 -0.36
C ILE A 471 -13.38 10.44 -1.74
N ILE A 472 -12.63 9.72 -2.58
CA ILE A 472 -12.29 10.17 -3.94
C ILE A 472 -13.55 10.28 -4.81
N CYS A 473 -14.47 9.33 -4.74
CA CYS A 473 -15.74 9.42 -5.44
C CYS A 473 -16.55 10.66 -5.02
N LEU A 474 -16.64 10.91 -3.72
CA LEU A 474 -17.34 12.07 -3.19
C LEU A 474 -16.71 13.41 -3.60
N SER A 475 -15.45 13.41 -4.09
CA SER A 475 -14.80 14.62 -4.58
C SER A 475 -15.57 15.29 -5.73
N ALA A 476 -16.20 14.51 -6.61
CA ALA A 476 -17.03 15.05 -7.68
C ALA A 476 -18.30 15.75 -7.15
N PHE A 477 -18.87 15.27 -6.05
CA PHE A 477 -19.98 15.95 -5.35
C PHE A 477 -19.51 17.28 -4.73
N TRP A 478 -18.36 17.28 -4.05
CA TRP A 478 -17.82 18.52 -3.45
C TRP A 478 -17.39 19.53 -4.50
N LEU A 479 -16.94 19.09 -5.69
CA LEU A 479 -16.59 19.96 -6.80
C LEU A 479 -17.79 20.82 -7.25
N ARG A 480 -19.03 20.34 -7.08
CA ARG A 480 -20.25 21.12 -7.39
C ARG A 480 -20.31 22.44 -6.61
N ASN A 481 -19.77 22.47 -5.39
CA ASN A 481 -19.75 23.69 -4.58
C ASN A 481 -18.80 24.77 -5.16
N ILE A 482 -17.80 24.34 -5.94
CA ILE A 482 -16.82 25.22 -6.57
C ILE A 482 -17.21 25.51 -8.01
N SER A 483 -17.69 24.49 -8.73
CA SER A 483 -18.08 24.58 -10.15
C SER A 483 -19.51 24.08 -10.34
N ARG A 484 -20.43 25.00 -10.69
CA ARG A 484 -21.84 24.67 -10.97
C ARG A 484 -22.04 23.82 -12.24
N LYS A 485 -20.96 23.53 -12.99
CA LYS A 485 -21.00 22.81 -14.28
C LYS A 485 -20.88 21.29 -14.16
N VAL A 486 -20.88 20.71 -12.96
CA VAL A 486 -20.81 19.26 -12.78
C VAL A 486 -22.13 18.62 -13.21
N PRO A 487 -22.14 17.68 -14.17
CA PRO A 487 -23.36 17.03 -14.65
C PRO A 487 -24.04 16.23 -13.52
N ARG A 488 -25.39 16.27 -13.46
CA ARG A 488 -26.17 15.55 -12.45
C ARG A 488 -25.86 14.04 -12.44
N GLY A 489 -25.71 13.42 -13.61
CA GLY A 489 -25.37 11.99 -13.72
C GLY A 489 -24.02 11.64 -13.09
N VAL A 490 -23.02 12.53 -13.17
CA VAL A 490 -21.73 12.32 -12.51
C VAL A 490 -21.89 12.38 -10.98
N ILE A 491 -22.72 13.31 -10.48
CA ILE A 491 -22.98 13.45 -9.04
C ILE A 491 -23.70 12.21 -8.50
N LEU A 492 -24.70 11.68 -9.23
CA LEU A 492 -25.42 10.47 -8.82
C LEU A 492 -24.48 9.26 -8.78
N VAL A 493 -23.63 9.08 -9.81
CA VAL A 493 -22.63 7.99 -9.80
C VAL A 493 -21.62 8.19 -8.67
N ALA A 494 -21.19 9.43 -8.38
CA ALA A 494 -20.26 9.73 -7.30
C ALA A 494 -20.84 9.39 -5.92
N LEU A 495 -22.07 9.81 -5.68
CA LEU A 495 -22.78 9.50 -4.43
C LEU A 495 -23.06 7.99 -4.32
N GLY A 496 -23.56 7.37 -5.40
CA GLY A 496 -23.85 5.93 -5.42
C GLY A 496 -22.61 5.08 -5.18
N SER A 497 -21.54 5.31 -5.93
CA SER A 497 -20.28 4.55 -5.77
C SER A 497 -19.59 4.83 -4.44
N GLY A 498 -19.58 6.09 -3.99
CA GLY A 498 -18.96 6.46 -2.71
C GLY A 498 -19.71 5.90 -1.51
N MET A 499 -21.04 6.03 -1.49
CA MET A 499 -21.88 5.47 -0.42
C MET A 499 -21.85 3.94 -0.41
N PHE A 500 -21.86 3.31 -1.60
CA PHE A 500 -21.79 1.85 -1.70
C PHE A 500 -20.43 1.33 -1.22
N ALA A 501 -19.32 2.00 -1.54
CA ALA A 501 -18.00 1.64 -1.03
C ALA A 501 -17.94 1.70 0.49
N PHE A 502 -18.47 2.76 1.13
CA PHE A 502 -18.58 2.84 2.59
C PHE A 502 -19.49 1.76 3.18
N PHE A 503 -20.61 1.47 2.51
CA PHE A 503 -21.54 0.45 2.97
C PHE A 503 -20.92 -0.95 2.94
N VAL A 504 -20.24 -1.30 1.84
CA VAL A 504 -19.49 -2.56 1.72
C VAL A 504 -18.40 -2.67 2.78
N ASP A 505 -17.67 -1.59 3.03
CA ASP A 505 -16.62 -1.52 4.03
C ASP A 505 -17.17 -1.76 5.45
N ALA A 506 -18.30 -1.13 5.79
CA ALA A 506 -18.96 -1.30 7.08
C ALA A 506 -19.48 -2.74 7.31
N LEU A 507 -19.89 -3.44 6.25
CA LEU A 507 -20.39 -4.82 6.32
C LEU A 507 -19.29 -5.87 6.41
N LEU A 508 -18.02 -5.53 6.28
CA LEU A 508 -16.91 -6.44 6.60
C LEU A 508 -16.84 -6.79 8.09
N TYR A 509 -17.53 -6.02 8.95
CA TYR A 509 -17.51 -6.19 10.40
C TYR A 509 -17.91 -7.59 10.89
N PRO A 510 -19.02 -8.20 10.42
CA PRO A 510 -19.44 -9.52 10.91
C PRO A 510 -18.43 -10.64 10.64
N GLN A 511 -17.74 -10.58 9.50
CA GLN A 511 -16.77 -11.61 9.13
C GLN A 511 -15.40 -11.42 9.82
N ASN A 512 -14.97 -10.18 9.99
CA ASN A 512 -13.67 -9.84 10.55
C ASN A 512 -13.71 -8.61 11.47
N PRO A 513 -14.33 -8.71 12.66
CA PRO A 513 -14.51 -7.56 13.55
C PRO A 513 -13.18 -6.91 13.95
N THR A 514 -12.13 -7.71 14.12
CA THR A 514 -10.79 -7.22 14.45
C THR A 514 -10.22 -6.31 13.38
N VAL A 515 -10.46 -6.65 12.11
CA VAL A 515 -9.94 -5.87 10.98
C VAL A 515 -10.66 -4.54 10.86
N VAL A 516 -12.00 -4.53 10.96
CA VAL A 516 -12.77 -3.29 10.93
C VAL A 516 -12.39 -2.40 12.11
N LEU A 517 -12.22 -2.98 13.31
CA LEU A 517 -11.74 -2.21 14.46
C LEU A 517 -10.36 -1.58 14.20
N LEU A 518 -9.41 -2.35 13.67
CA LEU A 518 -8.08 -1.83 13.32
C LEU A 518 -8.14 -0.80 12.19
N GLY A 519 -8.99 -1.00 11.19
CA GLY A 519 -9.25 -0.03 10.14
C GLY A 519 -9.81 1.27 10.68
N VAL A 520 -10.80 1.21 11.57
CA VAL A 520 -11.37 2.40 12.26
C VAL A 520 -10.31 3.08 13.11
N ILE A 521 -9.50 2.33 13.85
CA ILE A 521 -8.36 2.89 14.60
C ILE A 521 -7.39 3.58 13.65
N ALA A 522 -7.04 2.98 12.51
CA ALA A 522 -6.17 3.59 11.51
C ALA A 522 -6.75 4.89 10.94
N VAL A 523 -8.07 4.96 10.71
CA VAL A 523 -8.78 6.19 10.30
C VAL A 523 -8.74 7.23 11.41
N ILE A 524 -9.03 6.87 12.66
CA ILE A 524 -8.95 7.79 13.82
C ILE A 524 -7.53 8.32 13.98
N LEU A 525 -6.51 7.45 13.91
CA LEU A 525 -5.10 7.85 13.96
C LEU A 525 -4.74 8.79 12.79
N SER A 526 -5.34 8.58 11.61
CA SER A 526 -5.16 9.48 10.47
C SER A 526 -5.74 10.87 10.74
N PHE A 527 -6.91 10.97 11.38
CA PHE A 527 -7.47 12.26 11.82
C PHE A 527 -6.58 12.93 12.86
N LEU A 528 -6.17 12.20 13.90
CA LEU A 528 -5.27 12.72 14.93
C LEU A 528 -3.94 13.18 14.32
N THR A 529 -3.37 12.39 13.40
CA THR A 529 -2.14 12.77 12.67
C THR A 529 -2.37 14.05 11.88
N TYR A 530 -3.52 14.19 11.21
CA TYR A 530 -3.85 15.43 10.50
C TYR A 530 -3.92 16.64 11.41
N ASP A 531 -4.61 16.53 12.54
CA ASP A 531 -4.75 17.65 13.48
C ASP A 531 -3.39 18.07 14.05
N VAL A 532 -2.57 17.10 14.40
CA VAL A 532 -1.22 17.31 14.89
C VAL A 532 -0.32 17.94 13.84
N VAL A 533 -0.35 17.42 12.61
CA VAL A 533 0.46 17.93 11.50
C VAL A 533 -0.02 19.31 11.04
N SER A 534 -1.30 19.65 11.22
CA SER A 534 -1.82 20.98 10.93
C SER A 534 -1.17 22.07 11.82
N LEU A 535 -0.68 21.70 13.00
CA LEU A 535 0.10 22.55 13.90
C LEU A 535 1.59 22.66 13.47
N GLY A 536 2.00 21.98 12.41
CA GLY A 536 3.38 21.98 11.90
C GLY A 536 4.33 21.09 12.70
N THR A 537 5.63 21.39 12.62
CA THR A 537 6.68 20.59 13.29
C THR A 537 6.53 20.53 14.81
N ILE A 538 6.01 21.59 15.43
CA ILE A 538 5.75 21.63 16.88
C ILE A 538 4.62 20.67 17.24
N GLY A 539 3.56 20.61 16.44
CA GLY A 539 2.47 19.69 16.67
C GLY A 539 2.90 18.22 16.61
N LEU A 540 3.73 17.85 15.64
CA LEU A 540 4.29 16.50 15.55
C LEU A 540 5.15 16.16 16.78
N GLN A 541 5.94 17.10 17.26
CA GLN A 541 6.73 16.92 18.48
C GLN A 541 5.86 16.74 19.73
N ILE A 542 4.79 17.52 19.89
CA ILE A 542 3.81 17.37 20.98
C ILE A 542 3.14 16.00 20.90
N PHE A 543 2.77 15.55 19.71
CA PHE A 543 2.17 14.22 19.53
C PHE A 543 3.13 13.11 19.96
N VAL A 544 4.38 13.18 19.56
CA VAL A 544 5.42 12.20 19.94
C VAL A 544 5.56 12.13 21.46
N ILE A 545 5.64 13.30 22.15
CA ILE A 545 5.71 13.34 23.60
C ILE A 545 4.48 12.67 24.23
N PHE A 546 3.29 13.01 23.75
CA PHE A 546 2.06 12.41 24.24
C PHE A 546 2.04 10.90 24.03
N PHE A 547 2.46 10.43 22.87
CA PHE A 547 2.49 9.03 22.51
C PHE A 547 3.51 8.25 23.35
N ASP A 548 4.70 8.82 23.59
CA ASP A 548 5.72 8.25 24.48
C ASP A 548 5.22 8.14 25.92
N LEU A 549 4.54 9.18 26.43
CA LEU A 549 3.99 9.17 27.79
C LEU A 549 2.85 8.16 27.95
N VAL A 550 1.97 8.05 26.95
CA VAL A 550 0.90 7.04 26.95
C VAL A 550 1.48 5.63 26.89
N ALA A 551 2.47 5.40 26.02
CA ALA A 551 3.16 4.12 25.93
C ALA A 551 3.88 3.75 27.23
N PHE A 552 4.55 4.72 27.86
CA PHE A 552 5.17 4.56 29.17
C PHE A 552 4.14 4.21 30.27
N MET A 553 2.99 4.89 30.28
CA MET A 553 1.91 4.60 31.24
C MET A 553 1.37 3.18 31.05
N PHE A 554 1.11 2.77 29.81
CA PHE A 554 0.64 1.41 29.52
C PHE A 554 1.67 0.38 29.98
N GLU A 555 2.94 0.60 29.68
CA GLU A 555 4.05 -0.27 30.10
C GLU A 555 4.23 -0.31 31.64
N ALA A 556 3.94 0.79 32.33
CA ALA A 556 4.01 0.86 33.78
C ALA A 556 2.81 0.18 34.48
N ILE A 557 1.61 0.30 33.93
CA ILE A 557 0.37 -0.25 34.49
C ILE A 557 0.25 -1.76 34.18
N PHE A 558 0.67 -2.17 32.99
CA PHE A 558 0.62 -3.55 32.52
C PHE A 558 2.04 -4.09 32.28
N PRO A 559 2.85 -4.23 33.36
CA PRO A 559 4.18 -4.78 33.20
C PRO A 559 4.03 -6.16 32.56
N SER A 560 4.69 -6.37 31.44
CA SER A 560 4.61 -7.63 30.74
C SER A 560 5.10 -8.74 31.64
N SER A 561 4.22 -9.66 31.98
CA SER A 561 4.54 -10.92 32.64
C SER A 561 5.25 -11.90 31.70
N ILE A 562 5.66 -11.43 30.52
CA ILE A 562 6.31 -12.23 29.49
C ILE A 562 7.76 -12.43 29.92
N ALA A 563 8.08 -13.64 30.37
CA ALA A 563 9.45 -14.11 30.35
C ALA A 563 9.87 -14.34 28.88
N ILE A 564 10.16 -13.26 28.17
CA ILE A 564 10.74 -13.36 26.84
C ILE A 564 12.18 -13.80 27.05
N THR A 565 12.45 -15.04 26.72
CA THR A 565 13.80 -15.54 26.58
C THR A 565 14.36 -14.90 25.31
N TYR A 566 15.05 -13.78 25.45
CA TYR A 566 15.79 -13.18 24.34
C TYR A 566 17.07 -14.03 24.11
N PRO A 567 17.04 -14.94 23.11
CA PRO A 567 18.22 -15.73 22.87
C PRO A 567 19.23 -14.86 22.10
N SER A 568 20.39 -14.77 22.63
CA SER A 568 21.63 -14.46 21.93
C SER A 568 21.99 -13.02 21.54
N PHE A 569 21.07 -12.07 21.33
CA PHE A 569 21.47 -10.72 20.90
C PHE A 569 22.13 -9.88 22.02
N PHE A 570 21.71 -10.07 23.27
CA PHE A 570 22.25 -9.36 24.42
C PHE A 570 23.35 -10.13 25.21
N GLY A 571 23.77 -11.30 24.71
CA GLY A 571 24.85 -12.10 25.30
C GLY A 571 24.71 -12.35 26.81
N PRO A 572 25.77 -12.15 27.63
CA PRO A 572 25.74 -12.41 29.07
C PRO A 572 24.80 -11.50 29.88
N LEU A 573 24.27 -10.42 29.32
CA LEU A 573 23.23 -9.57 29.93
C LEU A 573 21.82 -10.19 29.85
N ALA A 574 21.62 -11.23 29.04
CA ALA A 574 20.33 -11.94 28.87
C ALA A 574 19.80 -12.66 30.13
N GLY A 575 20.64 -12.79 31.19
CA GLY A 575 20.23 -13.35 32.47
C GLY A 575 19.26 -12.48 33.27
N HIS A 576 19.07 -11.20 32.89
CA HIS A 576 18.18 -10.28 33.58
C HIS A 576 16.97 -9.96 32.67
N VAL A 577 15.92 -10.77 32.78
CA VAL A 577 14.66 -10.67 32.00
C VAL A 577 14.00 -9.28 32.04
N LEU A 578 14.26 -8.48 33.04
CA LEU A 578 13.73 -7.12 33.22
C LEU A 578 14.49 -6.03 32.45
N LEU A 579 15.70 -6.31 31.95
CA LEU A 579 16.55 -5.29 31.35
C LEU A 579 15.95 -4.64 30.08
N PRO A 580 15.35 -5.39 29.14
CA PRO A 580 14.73 -4.80 27.93
C PRO A 580 13.57 -3.88 28.26
N PHE A 581 12.75 -4.20 29.25
CA PHE A 581 11.58 -3.39 29.66
C PHE A 581 12.02 -2.11 30.38
N VAL A 582 13.00 -2.23 31.27
CA VAL A 582 13.59 -1.05 31.91
C VAL A 582 14.23 -0.15 30.87
N LEU A 583 14.94 -0.74 29.91
CA LEU A 583 15.56 0.01 28.81
C LEU A 583 14.50 0.71 27.96
N LEU A 584 13.41 0.04 27.62
CA LEU A 584 12.31 0.62 26.85
C LEU A 584 11.66 1.79 27.58
N ARG A 585 11.37 1.67 28.87
CA ARG A 585 10.84 2.76 29.70
C ARG A 585 11.80 3.96 29.76
N VAL A 586 13.09 3.68 29.93
CA VAL A 586 14.14 4.73 29.93
C VAL A 586 14.18 5.42 28.56
N ILE A 587 14.11 4.67 27.45
CA ILE A 587 14.09 5.23 26.10
C ILE A 587 12.87 6.12 25.89
N LEU A 588 11.67 5.70 26.30
CA LEU A 588 10.44 6.49 26.16
C LEU A 588 10.52 7.80 26.94
N LEU A 589 10.99 7.77 28.18
CA LEU A 589 11.17 8.98 29.01
C LEU A 589 12.27 9.90 28.44
N LEU A 590 13.41 9.36 28.04
CA LEU A 590 14.48 10.14 27.43
C LEU A 590 14.07 10.72 26.09
N SER A 591 13.28 9.98 25.32
CA SER A 591 12.71 10.45 24.06
C SER A 591 11.79 11.63 24.30
N ALA A 592 10.79 11.49 25.17
CA ALA A 592 9.86 12.57 25.51
C ALA A 592 10.62 13.81 26.02
N ALA A 593 11.60 13.63 26.89
CA ALA A 593 12.41 14.73 27.42
C ALA A 593 13.25 15.40 26.31
N THR A 594 13.87 14.63 25.43
CA THR A 594 14.70 15.16 24.34
C THR A 594 13.85 15.93 23.32
N VAL A 595 12.66 15.41 22.95
CA VAL A 595 11.73 16.09 22.07
C VAL A 595 11.20 17.38 22.73
N PHE A 596 10.89 17.36 24.03
CA PHE A 596 10.46 18.55 24.76
C PHE A 596 11.53 19.66 24.78
N VAL A 597 12.78 19.31 25.06
CA VAL A 597 13.89 20.27 24.99
C VAL A 597 14.04 20.82 23.57
N ASN A 598 13.84 19.99 22.54
CA ASN A 598 13.90 20.44 21.15
C ASN A 598 12.79 21.45 20.83
N ILE A 599 11.54 21.25 21.32
CA ILE A 599 10.45 22.22 21.19
C ILE A 599 10.84 23.56 21.80
N ILE A 600 11.39 23.54 23.01
CA ILE A 600 11.86 24.77 23.69
C ILE A 600 12.89 25.49 22.83
N MET A 601 13.89 24.76 22.32
CA MET A 601 14.92 25.33 21.47
C MET A 601 14.37 25.90 20.17
N ASP A 602 13.45 25.22 19.51
CA ASP A 602 12.79 25.68 18.28
C ASP A 602 11.96 26.95 18.54
N VAL A 603 11.22 27.02 19.62
CA VAL A 603 10.44 28.23 20.02
C VAL A 603 11.37 29.41 20.30
N PHE A 604 12.48 29.19 20.99
CA PHE A 604 13.46 30.26 21.26
C PHE A 604 14.16 30.75 20.00
N VAL A 605 14.49 29.85 19.07
CA VAL A 605 15.12 30.21 17.80
C VAL A 605 14.14 30.96 16.90
N ILE A 606 12.89 30.54 16.81
CA ILE A 606 11.84 31.20 16.01
C ILE A 606 11.58 32.61 16.53
N LYS A 607 11.36 32.78 17.85
CA LYS A 607 11.15 34.10 18.45
C LYS A 607 12.31 35.07 18.22
N ARG A 608 13.57 34.62 18.18
CA ARG A 608 14.71 35.48 17.91
C ARG A 608 14.86 35.85 16.44
N ILE A 609 14.47 34.99 15.52
CA ILE A 609 14.50 35.29 14.07
C ILE A 609 13.46 36.36 13.73
N ASP A 610 12.29 36.32 14.35
CA ASP A 610 11.24 37.36 14.14
C ASP A 610 11.63 38.72 14.77
N VAL A 611 12.37 38.72 15.89
CA VAL A 611 12.82 39.94 16.56
C VAL A 611 14.03 40.58 15.86
N THR A 612 14.84 39.82 15.13
CA THR A 612 15.99 40.39 14.36
C THR A 612 15.64 40.92 12.97
N GLY A 613 14.33 40.99 12.67
CA GLY A 613 13.75 41.83 11.60
C GLY A 613 14.47 41.77 10.26
N ALA A 614 14.15 40.75 9.48
CA ALA A 614 14.22 40.98 8.03
C ALA A 614 12.88 41.60 7.58
N GLN A 615 12.79 42.91 7.55
CA GLN A 615 11.77 43.56 6.71
C GLN A 615 11.90 42.98 5.30
N PRO A 616 10.79 42.52 4.69
CA PRO A 616 10.81 42.13 3.28
C PRO A 616 11.13 43.40 2.50
N GLY A 617 12.34 43.45 1.93
CA GLY A 617 12.74 44.51 1.04
C GLY A 617 11.75 44.62 -0.12
N LYS A 618 11.16 45.78 -0.26
CA LYS A 618 10.54 46.25 -1.49
C LYS A 618 11.58 46.15 -2.62
N SER A 619 11.36 45.30 -3.58
CA SER A 619 11.79 45.45 -4.96
C SER A 619 10.91 44.60 -5.86
#